data_bad35e43f81a8bd2898c540b96be0a02
#
_entry.id   bad35e43f81a8bd2898c540b96be0a02
#
_cell.length_a   1.000
_cell.length_b   1.000
_cell.length_c   1.000
_cell.angle_alpha   90.00
_cell.angle_beta   90.00
_cell.angle_gamma   90.00
#
_symmetry.space_group_name_H-M   'P 1'
#
loop_
_entity.id
_entity.type
_entity.pdbx_description
1 polymer ?
#
loop_
_entity_poly.entity_id
_entity_poly.type
_entity_poly.pdbx_seq_one_letter_code
_entity_poly.pdbx_strand_id
1 'polypeptide(L)'
;MRLTKNILIVILTLFTLGCNNDKGRQLIDRSGRTVVIKNPINRIISTAPSNTEIISDIGQADRLVAIDVHSVNVTGIPENLLLLDFFYPDAEAIISLEPDLLIASGHNPTGTGEDPFKLLSEMGIAVVYISMSKSVEEIYRDIEFIADLLDAKNEGERLIASMRAQVTRIADNISQKTAHYENRPSVYFELSAPPYMMAFGKDSYIDDMIAIIGARNIFGNDDWLVMPGVESVIERNPDVILTNVNYIDDPTGEIKERPGFNHINAVINNRIYQIDNDSSSRPSSRIILALQQMAQAVYPEIYE
;
A
#
# COMPACT_ATOMS: atom_id res chain seq x y z
N MET A 1 77.15 -11.09 -48.55
CA MET A 1 75.85 -11.58 -48.90
C MET A 1 75.04 -11.70 -47.59
N ARG A 2 74.28 -10.69 -47.22
CA ARG A 2 73.52 -10.63 -45.96
C ARG A 2 72.06 -11.03 -46.23
N LEU A 3 71.61 -12.15 -45.62
CA LEU A 3 70.19 -12.56 -45.63
C LEU A 3 69.47 -11.79 -44.54
N THR A 4 68.55 -10.97 -44.95
CA THR A 4 67.56 -10.34 -44.06
C THR A 4 66.39 -11.30 -43.83
N LYS A 5 66.16 -11.74 -42.55
CA LYS A 5 65.03 -12.54 -42.14
C LYS A 5 63.87 -11.59 -41.86
N ASN A 6 62.82 -11.64 -42.67
CA ASN A 6 61.53 -11.00 -42.38
C ASN A 6 60.80 -11.84 -41.34
N ILE A 7 60.55 -11.25 -40.15
CA ILE A 7 59.68 -11.81 -39.12
C ILE A 7 58.29 -11.26 -39.40
N LEU A 8 57.34 -12.12 -39.79
CA LEU A 8 55.95 -11.84 -39.95
C LEU A 8 55.26 -11.94 -38.54
N ILE A 9 54.93 -10.81 -37.93
CA ILE A 9 54.21 -10.78 -36.69
C ILE A 9 52.69 -10.91 -37.03
N VAL A 10 52.12 -12.08 -36.77
CA VAL A 10 50.66 -12.32 -36.82
C VAL A 10 50.06 -11.82 -35.51
N ILE A 11 49.39 -10.66 -35.56
CA ILE A 11 48.60 -10.15 -34.44
C ILE A 11 47.30 -10.94 -34.39
N LEU A 12 47.22 -11.89 -33.45
CA LEU A 12 46.04 -12.65 -33.14
C LEU A 12 45.13 -11.76 -32.24
N THR A 13 44.19 -11.05 -32.84
CA THR A 13 43.13 -10.34 -32.09
C THR A 13 42.21 -11.37 -31.46
N LEU A 14 42.40 -11.64 -30.17
CA LEU A 14 41.40 -12.34 -29.35
C LEU A 14 40.14 -11.45 -29.22
N PHE A 15 39.12 -11.78 -29.99
CA PHE A 15 37.77 -11.36 -29.68
C PHE A 15 37.37 -12.10 -28.39
N THR A 16 37.45 -11.44 -27.24
CA THR A 16 36.77 -11.90 -26.04
C THR A 16 35.27 -11.65 -26.28
N LEU A 17 34.56 -12.69 -26.69
CA LEU A 17 33.11 -12.78 -26.50
C LEU A 17 32.86 -12.66 -24.99
N GLY A 18 32.52 -11.45 -24.54
CA GLY A 18 31.98 -11.25 -23.21
C GLY A 18 30.70 -12.05 -23.13
N CYS A 19 30.74 -13.21 -22.50
CA CYS A 19 29.55 -13.84 -21.97
C CYS A 19 28.96 -12.83 -20.96
N ASN A 20 27.98 -12.06 -21.37
CA ASN A 20 27.07 -11.38 -20.44
C ASN A 20 26.50 -12.51 -19.58
N ASN A 21 26.98 -12.61 -18.36
CA ASN A 21 26.45 -13.49 -17.36
C ASN A 21 25.14 -12.84 -16.89
N ASP A 22 24.08 -13.12 -17.62
CA ASP A 22 22.69 -12.65 -17.38
C ASP A 22 22.10 -13.37 -16.17
N LYS A 23 22.90 -13.45 -15.09
CA LYS A 23 22.43 -13.88 -13.76
C LYS A 23 21.75 -12.67 -13.15
N GLY A 24 20.43 -12.62 -13.26
CA GLY A 24 19.62 -11.58 -12.61
C GLY A 24 19.96 -11.46 -11.11
N ARG A 25 19.63 -10.31 -10.52
CA ARG A 25 19.76 -10.05 -9.08
C ARG A 25 18.74 -10.90 -8.33
N GLN A 26 19.19 -11.72 -7.39
CA GLN A 26 18.30 -12.46 -6.49
C GLN A 26 17.96 -11.59 -5.29
N LEU A 27 16.69 -11.52 -4.94
CA LEU A 27 16.19 -10.80 -3.76
C LEU A 27 15.08 -11.58 -3.06
N ILE A 28 14.76 -11.20 -1.82
CA ILE A 28 13.61 -11.69 -1.07
C ILE A 28 12.54 -10.59 -1.12
N ASP A 29 11.34 -10.93 -1.61
CA ASP A 29 10.23 -9.99 -1.67
C ASP A 29 9.59 -9.74 -0.28
N ARG A 30 8.61 -8.86 -0.22
CA ARG A 30 7.95 -8.50 1.04
C ARG A 30 7.06 -9.60 1.61
N SER A 31 6.81 -10.68 0.87
CA SER A 31 6.14 -11.90 1.35
C SER A 31 7.11 -13.01 1.76
N GLY A 32 8.42 -12.79 1.68
CA GLY A 32 9.47 -13.75 2.03
C GLY A 32 9.85 -14.69 0.90
N ARG A 33 9.41 -14.46 -0.34
CA ARG A 33 9.70 -15.29 -1.51
C ARG A 33 11.01 -14.85 -2.15
N THR A 34 11.82 -15.81 -2.60
CA THR A 34 13.02 -15.51 -3.38
C THR A 34 12.65 -15.32 -4.84
N VAL A 35 13.00 -14.16 -5.40
CA VAL A 35 12.73 -13.78 -6.79
C VAL A 35 14.01 -13.39 -7.49
N VAL A 36 14.14 -13.72 -8.78
CA VAL A 36 15.25 -13.31 -9.64
C VAL A 36 14.80 -12.18 -10.54
N ILE A 37 15.42 -11.03 -10.38
CA ILE A 37 15.12 -9.82 -11.17
C ILE A 37 16.20 -9.64 -12.24
N LYS A 38 15.79 -9.46 -13.48
CA LYS A 38 16.65 -9.10 -14.59
C LYS A 38 16.61 -7.60 -14.82
N ASN A 39 17.74 -6.96 -15.00
CA ASN A 39 17.82 -5.53 -15.33
C ASN A 39 18.13 -5.36 -16.83
N PRO A 40 17.67 -4.27 -17.48
CA PRO A 40 16.89 -3.18 -16.87
C PRO A 40 15.40 -3.55 -16.72
N ILE A 41 14.72 -2.96 -15.72
CA ILE A 41 13.26 -3.02 -15.55
C ILE A 41 12.65 -1.80 -16.28
N ASN A 42 12.00 -2.01 -17.41
CA ASN A 42 11.40 -0.93 -18.21
C ASN A 42 9.87 -1.07 -18.32
N ARG A 43 9.34 -2.27 -18.09
CA ARG A 43 7.92 -2.59 -18.29
C ARG A 43 7.35 -3.21 -17.01
N ILE A 44 6.58 -2.41 -16.29
CA ILE A 44 6.06 -2.78 -14.97
C ILE A 44 4.55 -2.95 -15.04
N ILE A 45 4.07 -4.02 -14.42
CA ILE A 45 2.64 -4.20 -14.12
C ILE A 45 2.45 -4.05 -12.62
N SER A 46 1.47 -3.22 -12.22
CA SER A 46 1.06 -3.03 -10.83
C SER A 46 -0.36 -3.54 -10.62
N THR A 47 -0.56 -4.46 -9.68
CA THR A 47 -1.86 -5.08 -9.43
C THR A 47 -2.54 -4.59 -8.15
N ALA A 48 -2.13 -3.42 -7.64
CA ALA A 48 -2.78 -2.78 -6.50
C ALA A 48 -2.60 -1.25 -6.55
N PRO A 49 -3.63 -0.47 -6.17
CA PRO A 49 -3.55 0.99 -6.14
C PRO A 49 -2.40 1.51 -5.27
N SER A 50 -2.16 0.90 -4.10
CA SER A 50 -1.06 1.28 -3.21
C SER A 50 0.32 1.17 -3.89
N ASN A 51 0.55 0.07 -4.62
CA ASN A 51 1.80 -0.12 -5.36
C ASN A 51 1.92 0.91 -6.50
N THR A 52 0.82 1.15 -7.22
CA THR A 52 0.76 2.14 -8.31
C THR A 52 1.05 3.55 -7.80
N GLU A 53 0.50 3.93 -6.64
CA GLU A 53 0.79 5.21 -5.99
C GLU A 53 2.26 5.33 -5.61
N ILE A 54 2.85 4.31 -4.98
CA ILE A 54 4.28 4.31 -4.63
C ILE A 54 5.16 4.46 -5.89
N ILE A 55 4.87 3.70 -6.96
CA ILE A 55 5.62 3.78 -8.22
C ILE A 55 5.54 5.19 -8.81
N SER A 56 4.36 5.82 -8.77
CA SER A 56 4.17 7.19 -9.24
C SER A 56 4.93 8.20 -8.38
N ASP A 57 4.83 8.10 -7.05
CA ASP A 57 5.41 9.05 -6.11
C ASP A 57 6.95 9.05 -6.13
N ILE A 58 7.56 7.90 -6.47
CA ILE A 58 9.02 7.80 -6.67
C ILE A 58 9.44 8.13 -8.11
N GLY A 59 8.52 8.63 -8.96
CA GLY A 59 8.81 9.08 -10.32
C GLY A 59 9.08 7.97 -11.34
N GLN A 60 8.50 6.78 -11.15
CA GLN A 60 8.72 5.63 -12.03
C GLN A 60 7.47 5.24 -12.84
N ALA A 61 6.44 6.10 -12.85
CA ALA A 61 5.16 5.84 -13.51
C ALA A 61 5.27 5.58 -15.02
N ASP A 62 6.21 6.21 -15.71
CA ASP A 62 6.43 6.05 -17.17
C ASP A 62 6.80 4.61 -17.57
N ARG A 63 7.22 3.78 -16.61
CA ARG A 63 7.52 2.36 -16.82
C ARG A 63 6.28 1.46 -16.74
N LEU A 64 5.13 1.99 -16.26
CA LEU A 64 3.90 1.23 -16.15
C LEU A 64 3.34 0.90 -17.53
N VAL A 65 2.98 -0.37 -17.76
CA VAL A 65 2.35 -0.86 -18.99
C VAL A 65 0.94 -1.39 -18.73
N ALA A 66 0.63 -1.76 -17.49
CA ALA A 66 -0.71 -2.11 -17.04
C ALA A 66 -0.85 -1.85 -15.53
N ILE A 67 -2.08 -1.59 -15.10
CA ILE A 67 -2.46 -1.37 -13.70
C ILE A 67 -3.75 -2.12 -13.39
N ASP A 68 -4.09 -2.28 -12.10
CA ASP A 68 -5.39 -2.80 -11.73
C ASP A 68 -6.51 -1.78 -11.95
N VAL A 69 -7.75 -2.26 -12.06
CA VAL A 69 -8.94 -1.44 -12.34
C VAL A 69 -9.21 -0.36 -11.28
N HIS A 70 -8.72 -0.52 -10.05
CA HIS A 70 -8.89 0.43 -8.95
C HIS A 70 -7.80 1.50 -8.90
N SER A 71 -6.82 1.42 -9.80
CA SER A 71 -5.70 2.39 -9.89
C SER A 71 -5.98 3.55 -10.86
N VAL A 72 -7.12 3.58 -11.54
CA VAL A 72 -7.43 4.55 -12.62
C VAL A 72 -7.39 6.02 -12.17
N ASN A 73 -7.58 6.28 -10.88
CA ASN A 73 -7.57 7.62 -10.29
C ASN A 73 -6.22 7.99 -9.63
N VAL A 74 -5.20 7.15 -9.76
CA VAL A 74 -3.86 7.48 -9.28
C VAL A 74 -3.28 8.59 -10.15
N THR A 75 -2.79 9.63 -9.50
CA THR A 75 -2.21 10.79 -10.21
C THR A 75 -0.82 10.49 -10.73
N GLY A 76 -0.45 11.10 -11.87
CA GLY A 76 0.90 11.01 -12.43
C GLY A 76 1.20 9.74 -13.21
N ILE A 77 0.20 8.88 -13.46
CA ILE A 77 0.36 7.68 -14.30
C ILE A 77 0.07 8.02 -15.78
N PRO A 78 0.63 7.26 -16.75
CA PRO A 78 0.31 7.39 -18.17
C PRO A 78 -1.17 7.17 -18.46
N GLU A 79 -1.68 7.87 -19.48
CA GLU A 79 -3.03 7.60 -20.00
C GLU A 79 -3.08 6.29 -20.79
N ASN A 80 -4.26 5.66 -20.86
CA ASN A 80 -4.54 4.46 -21.68
C ASN A 80 -3.74 3.21 -21.31
N LEU A 81 -3.36 3.04 -20.06
CA LEU A 81 -2.80 1.80 -19.56
C LEU A 81 -3.85 0.67 -19.66
N LEU A 82 -3.38 -0.57 -19.89
CA LEU A 82 -4.25 -1.74 -19.79
C LEU A 82 -4.72 -1.88 -18.34
N LEU A 83 -6.04 -2.08 -18.16
CA LEU A 83 -6.64 -2.31 -16.85
C LEU A 83 -6.79 -3.80 -16.60
N LEU A 84 -6.30 -4.29 -15.47
CA LEU A 84 -6.35 -5.68 -15.06
C LEU A 84 -7.28 -5.83 -13.84
N ASP A 85 -8.08 -6.90 -13.85
CA ASP A 85 -8.73 -7.38 -12.64
C ASP A 85 -7.72 -8.24 -11.85
N PHE A 86 -7.30 -7.80 -10.68
CA PHE A 86 -6.27 -8.51 -9.91
C PHE A 86 -6.79 -9.82 -9.26
N PHE A 87 -8.11 -10.01 -9.13
CA PHE A 87 -8.70 -11.26 -8.67
C PHE A 87 -8.77 -12.31 -9.79
N TYR A 88 -8.94 -11.85 -11.03
CA TYR A 88 -9.09 -12.71 -12.21
C TYR A 88 -8.18 -12.21 -13.35
N PRO A 89 -6.85 -12.22 -13.14
CA PRO A 89 -5.92 -11.67 -14.12
C PRO A 89 -5.91 -12.51 -15.41
N ASP A 90 -6.00 -11.83 -16.55
CA ASP A 90 -5.82 -12.44 -17.87
C ASP A 90 -4.32 -12.64 -18.14
N ALA A 91 -3.84 -13.88 -17.95
CA ALA A 91 -2.44 -14.22 -18.14
C ALA A 91 -1.97 -14.01 -19.57
N GLU A 92 -2.81 -14.25 -20.61
CA GLU A 92 -2.44 -14.05 -22.01
C GLU A 92 -2.25 -12.57 -22.31
N ALA A 93 -3.17 -11.72 -21.83
CA ALA A 93 -3.04 -10.26 -21.93
C ALA A 93 -1.77 -9.76 -21.23
N ILE A 94 -1.47 -10.25 -20.03
CA ILE A 94 -0.24 -9.90 -19.28
C ILE A 94 1.01 -10.32 -20.08
N ILE A 95 1.07 -11.55 -20.56
CA ILE A 95 2.23 -12.07 -21.33
C ILE A 95 2.44 -11.25 -22.61
N SER A 96 1.37 -10.86 -23.30
CA SER A 96 1.47 -10.06 -24.53
C SER A 96 2.09 -8.68 -24.33
N LEU A 97 2.08 -8.17 -23.11
CA LEU A 97 2.74 -6.91 -22.73
C LEU A 97 4.24 -7.06 -22.52
N GLU A 98 4.79 -8.28 -22.54
CA GLU A 98 6.21 -8.56 -22.30
C GLU A 98 6.76 -7.80 -21.08
N PRO A 99 6.16 -7.95 -19.87
CA PRO A 99 6.60 -7.21 -18.69
C PRO A 99 7.93 -7.75 -18.17
N ASP A 100 8.79 -6.85 -17.69
CA ASP A 100 10.01 -7.22 -16.96
C ASP A 100 9.69 -7.59 -15.51
N LEU A 101 8.66 -6.95 -14.95
CA LEU A 101 8.29 -7.06 -13.55
C LEU A 101 6.78 -6.92 -13.36
N LEU A 102 6.21 -7.78 -12.51
CA LEU A 102 4.87 -7.62 -11.96
C LEU A 102 4.98 -7.43 -10.44
N ILE A 103 4.43 -6.33 -9.93
CA ILE A 103 4.32 -6.03 -8.50
C ILE A 103 2.91 -6.34 -8.03
N ALA A 104 2.78 -7.44 -7.30
CA ALA A 104 1.51 -7.96 -6.81
C ALA A 104 1.21 -7.52 -5.37
N SER A 105 -0.07 -7.51 -5.01
CA SER A 105 -0.51 -7.30 -3.62
C SER A 105 -0.55 -8.61 -2.84
N GLY A 106 -0.35 -8.55 -1.53
CA GLY A 106 -0.56 -9.65 -0.61
C GLY A 106 -1.98 -10.22 -0.60
N HIS A 107 -2.95 -9.53 -1.19
CA HIS A 107 -4.30 -10.05 -1.39
C HIS A 107 -4.40 -11.09 -2.52
N ASN A 108 -3.49 -11.06 -3.50
CA ASN A 108 -3.56 -11.91 -4.67
C ASN A 108 -3.50 -13.43 -4.37
N PRO A 109 -2.67 -13.92 -3.43
CA PRO A 109 -2.63 -15.37 -3.13
C PRO A 109 -3.76 -15.83 -2.22
N THR A 110 -4.55 -14.95 -1.62
CA THR A 110 -5.49 -15.31 -0.54
C THR A 110 -6.91 -15.65 -0.99
N GLY A 111 -7.27 -15.39 -2.25
CA GLY A 111 -8.65 -15.53 -2.71
C GLY A 111 -9.09 -16.97 -2.96
N THR A 112 -8.28 -17.78 -3.61
CA THR A 112 -8.66 -19.14 -4.10
C THR A 112 -7.68 -20.24 -3.68
N GLY A 113 -6.63 -19.91 -2.94
CA GLY A 113 -5.59 -20.87 -2.53
C GLY A 113 -4.54 -21.15 -3.60
N GLU A 114 -4.70 -20.69 -4.83
CA GLU A 114 -3.70 -20.75 -5.88
C GLU A 114 -3.19 -19.33 -6.20
N ASP A 115 -1.88 -19.20 -6.39
CA ASP A 115 -1.24 -17.96 -6.82
C ASP A 115 -1.66 -17.66 -8.27
N PRO A 116 -2.44 -16.59 -8.55
CA PRO A 116 -2.95 -16.28 -9.89
C PRO A 116 -1.82 -15.92 -10.88
N PHE A 117 -0.62 -15.59 -10.38
CA PHE A 117 0.54 -15.23 -11.19
C PHE A 117 1.59 -16.35 -11.27
N LYS A 118 1.28 -17.56 -10.79
CA LYS A 118 2.20 -18.71 -10.82
C LYS A 118 2.70 -18.99 -12.23
N LEU A 119 1.78 -19.02 -13.22
CA LEU A 119 2.13 -19.27 -14.61
C LEU A 119 3.15 -18.24 -15.14
N LEU A 120 2.98 -16.97 -14.80
CA LEU A 120 3.91 -15.89 -15.21
C LEU A 120 5.31 -16.13 -14.65
N SER A 121 5.40 -16.52 -13.38
CA SER A 121 6.67 -16.87 -12.74
C SER A 121 7.34 -18.08 -13.41
N GLU A 122 6.58 -19.11 -13.77
CA GLU A 122 7.05 -20.29 -14.50
C GLU A 122 7.56 -19.93 -15.91
N MET A 123 7.01 -18.92 -16.55
CA MET A 123 7.48 -18.35 -17.82
C MET A 123 8.68 -17.41 -17.69
N GLY A 124 9.17 -17.18 -16.47
CA GLY A 124 10.34 -16.38 -16.20
C GLY A 124 10.10 -14.88 -16.09
N ILE A 125 8.83 -14.43 -15.99
CA ILE A 125 8.48 -13.08 -15.62
C ILE A 125 8.71 -12.93 -14.12
N ALA A 126 9.39 -11.85 -13.69
CA ALA A 126 9.60 -11.59 -12.28
C ALA A 126 8.28 -11.14 -11.64
N VAL A 127 7.84 -11.85 -10.60
CA VAL A 127 6.66 -11.51 -9.81
C VAL A 127 7.11 -11.30 -8.36
N VAL A 128 6.93 -10.09 -7.83
CA VAL A 128 7.19 -9.75 -6.44
C VAL A 128 5.87 -9.42 -5.73
N TYR A 129 5.77 -9.80 -4.46
CA TYR A 129 4.59 -9.54 -3.65
C TYR A 129 4.91 -8.52 -2.56
N ILE A 130 4.03 -7.52 -2.43
CA ILE A 130 3.98 -6.61 -1.30
C ILE A 130 2.94 -7.15 -0.34
N SER A 131 3.35 -7.54 0.87
CA SER A 131 2.46 -8.04 1.91
C SER A 131 1.47 -6.96 2.36
N MET A 132 0.45 -7.38 3.09
CA MET A 132 -0.43 -6.44 3.77
C MET A 132 0.33 -5.76 4.91
N SER A 133 0.43 -4.44 4.85
CA SER A 133 1.16 -3.64 5.85
C SER A 133 0.39 -3.63 7.18
N LYS A 134 1.06 -3.95 8.26
CA LYS A 134 0.50 -4.01 9.62
C LYS A 134 0.66 -2.71 10.38
N SER A 135 1.50 -1.80 9.90
CA SER A 135 1.81 -0.53 10.52
C SER A 135 2.27 0.50 9.50
N VAL A 136 2.30 1.77 9.90
CA VAL A 136 2.88 2.86 9.10
C VAL A 136 4.36 2.59 8.82
N GLU A 137 5.08 1.97 9.75
CA GLU A 137 6.49 1.60 9.55
C GLU A 137 6.66 0.52 8.47
N GLU A 138 5.73 -0.43 8.34
CA GLU A 138 5.77 -1.40 7.25
C GLU A 138 5.49 -0.76 5.90
N ILE A 139 4.63 0.25 5.84
CA ILE A 139 4.42 1.04 4.61
C ILE A 139 5.72 1.73 4.17
N TYR A 140 6.51 2.27 5.11
CA TYR A 140 7.83 2.81 4.77
C TYR A 140 8.77 1.76 4.19
N ARG A 141 8.74 0.54 4.73
CA ARG A 141 9.53 -0.58 4.20
C ARG A 141 9.08 -1.02 2.81
N ASP A 142 7.78 -0.93 2.52
CA ASP A 142 7.24 -1.25 1.20
C ASP A 142 7.67 -0.19 0.17
N ILE A 143 7.66 1.10 0.55
CA ILE A 143 8.19 2.20 -0.27
C ILE A 143 9.70 2.01 -0.51
N GLU A 144 10.48 1.72 0.53
CA GLU A 144 11.91 1.47 0.43
C GLU A 144 12.22 0.29 -0.52
N PHE A 145 11.47 -0.81 -0.36
CA PHE A 145 11.62 -2.00 -1.20
C PHE A 145 11.32 -1.71 -2.68
N ILE A 146 10.19 -1.06 -2.98
CA ILE A 146 9.80 -0.73 -4.37
C ILE A 146 10.82 0.26 -4.96
N ALA A 147 11.28 1.24 -4.20
CA ALA A 147 12.26 2.22 -4.63
C ALA A 147 13.63 1.57 -4.94
N ASP A 148 14.10 0.65 -4.08
CA ASP A 148 15.35 -0.10 -4.34
C ASP A 148 15.20 -1.04 -5.53
N LEU A 149 14.03 -1.67 -5.70
CA LEU A 149 13.72 -2.55 -6.81
C LEU A 149 13.78 -1.81 -8.16
N LEU A 150 13.35 -0.56 -8.20
CA LEU A 150 13.23 0.28 -9.40
C LEU A 150 14.39 1.26 -9.60
N ASP A 151 15.49 1.10 -8.85
CA ASP A 151 16.67 1.98 -8.88
C ASP A 151 16.33 3.47 -8.57
N ALA A 152 15.32 3.71 -7.72
CA ALA A 152 14.83 5.04 -7.30
C ALA A 152 15.03 5.28 -5.79
N LYS A 153 16.12 4.77 -5.22
CA LYS A 153 16.38 4.79 -3.77
C LYS A 153 16.31 6.18 -3.15
N ASN A 154 16.91 7.18 -3.80
CA ASN A 154 16.92 8.55 -3.30
C ASN A 154 15.52 9.17 -3.25
N GLU A 155 14.66 8.82 -4.21
CA GLU A 155 13.27 9.26 -4.28
C GLU A 155 12.47 8.63 -3.14
N GLY A 156 12.64 7.32 -2.91
CA GLY A 156 12.03 6.59 -1.81
C GLY A 156 12.44 7.15 -0.45
N GLU A 157 13.73 7.40 -0.22
CA GLU A 157 14.23 7.99 1.02
C GLU A 157 13.63 9.39 1.29
N ARG A 158 13.52 10.23 0.25
CA ARG A 158 12.88 11.56 0.38
C ARG A 158 11.41 11.46 0.71
N LEU A 159 10.68 10.55 0.04
CA LEU A 159 9.26 10.31 0.31
C LEU A 159 9.04 9.87 1.75
N ILE A 160 9.77 8.85 2.20
CA ILE A 160 9.70 8.33 3.58
C ILE A 160 10.04 9.43 4.60
N ALA A 161 11.10 10.21 4.37
CA ALA A 161 11.48 11.30 5.27
C ALA A 161 10.36 12.36 5.39
N SER A 162 9.71 12.70 4.27
CA SER A 162 8.56 13.61 4.26
C SER A 162 7.37 13.05 5.04
N MET A 163 7.04 11.77 4.85
CA MET A 163 5.96 11.10 5.57
C MET A 163 6.24 11.06 7.07
N ARG A 164 7.45 10.64 7.48
CA ARG A 164 7.86 10.60 8.90
C ARG A 164 7.75 11.97 9.57
N ALA A 165 8.19 13.02 8.90
CA ALA A 165 8.10 14.39 9.43
C ALA A 165 6.64 14.83 9.64
N GLN A 166 5.72 14.40 8.75
CA GLN A 166 4.30 14.72 8.88
C GLN A 166 3.63 13.91 10.00
N VAL A 167 3.90 12.61 10.09
CA VAL A 167 3.42 11.75 11.17
C VAL A 167 3.87 12.28 12.53
N THR A 168 5.17 12.61 12.67
CA THR A 168 5.72 13.18 13.92
C THR A 168 5.03 14.48 14.27
N ARG A 169 4.83 15.39 13.31
CA ARG A 169 4.16 16.67 13.56
C ARG A 169 2.72 16.48 14.05
N ILE A 170 1.97 15.54 13.46
CA ILE A 170 0.59 15.24 13.87
C ILE A 170 0.60 14.68 15.32
N ALA A 171 1.42 13.67 15.57
CA ALA A 171 1.51 13.03 16.88
C ALA A 171 1.94 13.99 17.97
N ASP A 172 2.97 14.83 17.74
CA ASP A 172 3.47 15.81 18.69
C ASP A 172 2.43 16.89 18.99
N ASN A 173 1.73 17.41 17.97
CA ASN A 173 0.67 18.41 18.15
C ASN A 173 -0.45 17.87 19.06
N ILE A 174 -0.85 16.63 18.86
CA ILE A 174 -1.89 15.98 19.67
C ILE A 174 -1.36 15.73 21.08
N SER A 175 -0.21 15.09 21.24
CA SER A 175 0.35 14.70 22.54
C SER A 175 0.56 15.89 23.47
N GLN A 176 1.04 17.02 22.95
CA GLN A 176 1.23 18.26 23.70
C GLN A 176 -0.10 18.84 24.21
N LYS A 177 -1.15 18.77 23.42
CA LYS A 177 -2.45 19.37 23.76
C LYS A 177 -3.35 18.44 24.57
N THR A 178 -3.16 17.11 24.45
CA THR A 178 -3.95 16.10 25.16
C THR A 178 -3.25 15.53 26.40
N ALA A 179 -2.10 16.06 26.79
CA ALA A 179 -1.33 15.56 27.96
C ALA A 179 -2.12 15.55 29.28
N HIS A 180 -3.20 16.36 29.37
CA HIS A 180 -4.07 16.45 30.53
C HIS A 180 -5.33 15.59 30.42
N TYR A 181 -5.54 14.84 29.32
CA TYR A 181 -6.71 13.98 29.16
C TYR A 181 -6.56 12.73 30.03
N GLU A 182 -7.55 12.46 30.88
CA GLU A 182 -7.56 11.27 31.72
C GLU A 182 -7.76 9.99 30.93
N ASN A 183 -8.52 10.06 29.83
CA ASN A 183 -8.84 8.93 28.99
C ASN A 183 -8.58 9.24 27.51
N ARG A 184 -8.09 8.24 26.79
CA ARG A 184 -7.94 8.30 25.34
C ARG A 184 -9.30 8.08 24.67
N PRO A 185 -9.71 8.91 23.69
CA PRO A 185 -10.94 8.67 22.92
C PRO A 185 -10.94 7.28 22.29
N SER A 186 -12.09 6.60 22.38
CA SER A 186 -12.30 5.32 21.72
C SER A 186 -12.87 5.51 20.31
N VAL A 187 -12.30 4.81 19.33
CA VAL A 187 -12.62 4.95 17.90
C VAL A 187 -13.12 3.64 17.34
N TYR A 188 -14.23 3.70 16.63
CA TYR A 188 -14.66 2.68 15.69
C TYR A 188 -14.32 3.15 14.27
N PHE A 189 -13.50 2.39 13.55
CA PHE A 189 -13.23 2.63 12.12
C PHE A 189 -14.00 1.61 11.29
N GLU A 190 -15.01 2.08 10.58
CA GLU A 190 -15.85 1.25 9.72
C GLU A 190 -15.32 1.23 8.29
N LEU A 191 -15.03 0.02 7.79
CA LEU A 191 -14.59 -0.28 6.43
C LEU A 191 -15.77 -0.57 5.49
N SER A 192 -16.80 -1.20 6.02
CA SER A 192 -17.96 -1.65 5.26
C SER A 192 -19.21 -1.56 6.12
N ALA A 193 -20.29 -1.06 5.51
CA ALA A 193 -21.60 -0.91 6.12
C ALA A 193 -22.37 -2.25 6.18
N PRO A 194 -23.47 -2.32 6.97
CA PRO A 194 -24.37 -3.48 6.96
C PRO A 194 -24.82 -3.86 5.53
N PRO A 195 -25.13 -5.13 5.26
CA PRO A 195 -25.17 -6.25 6.22
C PRO A 195 -23.80 -6.90 6.51
N TYR A 196 -22.74 -6.51 5.82
CA TYR A 196 -21.41 -7.09 5.95
C TYR A 196 -20.43 -6.09 6.55
N MET A 197 -20.72 -5.69 7.80
CA MET A 197 -19.85 -4.75 8.50
C MET A 197 -18.43 -5.30 8.62
N MET A 198 -17.44 -4.46 8.37
CA MET A 198 -16.03 -4.78 8.55
C MET A 198 -15.30 -3.64 9.26
N ALA A 199 -14.32 -4.02 10.07
CA ALA A 199 -13.45 -3.11 10.80
C ALA A 199 -12.03 -3.68 10.89
N PHE A 200 -11.05 -2.82 11.07
CA PHE A 200 -9.69 -3.25 11.38
C PHE A 200 -9.47 -3.46 12.88
N GLY A 201 -8.88 -4.60 13.22
CA GLY A 201 -8.38 -4.91 14.56
C GLY A 201 -6.86 -4.67 14.67
N LYS A 202 -6.23 -5.39 15.62
CA LYS A 202 -4.77 -5.34 15.85
C LYS A 202 -4.00 -5.76 14.59
N ASP A 203 -2.72 -5.41 14.56
CA ASP A 203 -1.82 -5.75 13.46
C ASP A 203 -2.31 -5.22 12.09
N SER A 204 -2.97 -4.05 12.09
CA SER A 204 -3.36 -3.30 10.90
C SER A 204 -2.78 -1.88 10.94
N TYR A 205 -2.46 -1.32 9.77
CA TYR A 205 -1.97 0.06 9.72
C TYR A 205 -3.01 1.09 10.19
N ILE A 206 -4.31 0.79 10.11
CA ILE A 206 -5.38 1.65 10.66
C ILE A 206 -5.34 1.64 12.20
N ASP A 207 -5.13 0.48 12.82
CA ASP A 207 -4.95 0.40 14.28
C ASP A 207 -3.74 1.20 14.74
N ASP A 208 -2.62 1.07 14.01
CA ASP A 208 -1.40 1.85 14.25
C ASP A 208 -1.64 3.36 14.09
N MET A 209 -2.37 3.79 13.05
CA MET A 209 -2.76 5.19 12.85
C MET A 209 -3.63 5.73 13.99
N ILE A 210 -4.60 4.94 14.47
CA ILE A 210 -5.43 5.29 15.64
C ILE A 210 -4.54 5.46 16.89
N ALA A 211 -3.55 4.58 17.06
CA ALA A 211 -2.59 4.67 18.17
C ALA A 211 -1.66 5.90 18.05
N ILE A 212 -1.15 6.20 16.83
CA ILE A 212 -0.31 7.37 16.54
C ILE A 212 -1.00 8.68 16.92
N ILE A 213 -2.29 8.81 16.66
CA ILE A 213 -3.07 9.98 17.08
C ILE A 213 -3.50 9.93 18.56
N GLY A 214 -2.99 8.97 19.35
CA GLY A 214 -3.26 8.90 20.78
C GLY A 214 -4.67 8.41 21.15
N ALA A 215 -5.41 7.86 20.21
CA ALA A 215 -6.73 7.27 20.42
C ALA A 215 -6.64 5.75 20.69
N ARG A 216 -7.79 5.11 20.92
CA ARG A 216 -7.90 3.67 21.15
C ARG A 216 -8.91 3.06 20.18
N ASN A 217 -8.48 2.10 19.39
CA ASN A 217 -9.37 1.31 18.55
C ASN A 217 -10.23 0.39 19.42
N ILE A 218 -11.57 0.41 19.22
CA ILE A 218 -12.45 -0.49 20.00
C ILE A 218 -12.25 -1.96 19.67
N PHE A 219 -11.67 -2.29 18.49
CA PHE A 219 -11.30 -3.63 18.06
C PHE A 219 -9.80 -3.92 18.11
N GLY A 220 -8.98 -3.07 18.74
CA GLY A 220 -7.52 -3.20 18.81
C GLY A 220 -6.99 -4.42 19.56
N ASN A 221 -7.85 -5.26 20.16
CA ASN A 221 -7.50 -6.55 20.74
C ASN A 221 -7.98 -7.75 19.91
N ASP A 222 -8.79 -7.50 18.88
CA ASP A 222 -9.33 -8.53 17.98
C ASP A 222 -8.36 -8.77 16.80
N ASP A 223 -8.65 -9.76 15.96
CA ASP A 223 -7.84 -10.07 14.79
C ASP A 223 -7.81 -8.91 13.79
N TRP A 224 -6.81 -8.90 12.91
CA TRP A 224 -6.50 -7.79 11.99
C TRP A 224 -7.71 -7.29 11.17
N LEU A 225 -8.65 -8.16 10.83
CA LEU A 225 -9.93 -7.86 10.18
C LEU A 225 -11.06 -8.48 10.99
N VAL A 226 -12.02 -7.67 11.38
CA VAL A 226 -13.17 -8.07 12.18
C VAL A 226 -14.43 -7.87 11.34
N MET A 227 -15.38 -8.81 11.47
CA MET A 227 -16.76 -8.66 10.98
C MET A 227 -17.68 -8.47 12.18
N PRO A 228 -17.78 -7.26 12.74
CA PRO A 228 -18.57 -7.03 13.96
C PRO A 228 -20.06 -7.10 13.66
N GLY A 229 -20.85 -7.67 14.58
CA GLY A 229 -22.28 -7.42 14.63
C GLY A 229 -22.58 -6.02 15.18
N VAL A 230 -23.77 -5.52 14.89
CA VAL A 230 -24.29 -4.23 15.41
C VAL A 230 -24.18 -4.17 16.93
N GLU A 231 -24.55 -5.24 17.61
CA GLU A 231 -24.54 -5.36 19.08
C GLU A 231 -23.12 -5.19 19.65
N SER A 232 -22.09 -5.72 18.95
CA SER A 232 -20.71 -5.61 19.40
C SER A 232 -20.22 -4.16 19.37
N VAL A 233 -20.63 -3.36 18.39
CA VAL A 233 -20.30 -1.93 18.31
C VAL A 233 -21.02 -1.17 19.41
N ILE A 234 -22.32 -1.47 19.64
CA ILE A 234 -23.13 -0.85 20.71
C ILE A 234 -22.51 -1.13 22.09
N GLU A 235 -22.13 -2.39 22.36
CA GLU A 235 -21.53 -2.78 23.63
C GLU A 235 -20.20 -2.06 23.90
N ARG A 236 -19.36 -1.91 22.86
CA ARG A 236 -18.05 -1.24 22.95
C ARG A 236 -18.15 0.28 23.04
N ASN A 237 -19.30 0.84 22.66
CA ASN A 237 -19.71 2.24 22.83
C ASN A 237 -18.61 3.26 22.47
N PRO A 238 -18.22 3.38 21.20
CA PRO A 238 -17.15 4.28 20.80
C PRO A 238 -17.50 5.76 21.01
N ASP A 239 -16.46 6.57 21.33
CA ASP A 239 -16.58 8.03 21.45
C ASP A 239 -16.60 8.73 20.09
N VAL A 240 -15.98 8.10 19.07
CA VAL A 240 -15.92 8.59 17.69
C VAL A 240 -16.13 7.42 16.73
N ILE A 241 -16.92 7.64 15.69
CA ILE A 241 -17.04 6.73 14.55
C ILE A 241 -16.40 7.39 13.33
N LEU A 242 -15.46 6.68 12.72
CA LEU A 242 -14.85 7.01 11.43
C LEU A 242 -15.34 5.99 10.41
N THR A 243 -15.72 6.42 9.23
CA THR A 243 -16.09 5.51 8.13
C THR A 243 -15.41 5.95 6.84
N ASN A 244 -14.93 5.00 6.05
CA ASN A 244 -14.45 5.27 4.70
C ASN A 244 -15.38 4.70 3.62
N VAL A 245 -16.58 4.32 4.00
CA VAL A 245 -17.63 3.88 3.07
C VAL A 245 -17.92 4.98 2.06
N ASN A 246 -17.80 4.66 0.76
CA ASN A 246 -17.94 5.61 -0.36
C ASN A 246 -18.99 5.18 -1.39
N TYR A 247 -19.69 4.08 -1.15
CA TYR A 247 -20.75 3.54 -2.00
C TYR A 247 -22.17 3.84 -1.47
N ILE A 248 -22.28 4.62 -0.38
CA ILE A 248 -23.51 5.17 0.19
C ILE A 248 -23.41 6.70 0.08
N ASP A 249 -24.47 7.38 -0.37
CA ASP A 249 -24.48 8.83 -0.59
C ASP A 249 -24.19 9.62 0.70
N ASP A 250 -24.81 9.21 1.82
CA ASP A 250 -24.59 9.77 3.16
C ASP A 250 -24.26 8.66 4.17
N PRO A 251 -23.02 8.19 4.23
CA PRO A 251 -22.65 7.13 5.17
C PRO A 251 -22.73 7.57 6.64
N THR A 252 -22.54 8.86 6.91
CA THR A 252 -22.66 9.38 8.29
C THR A 252 -24.10 9.45 8.77
N GLY A 253 -25.04 9.82 7.90
CA GLY A 253 -26.46 9.80 8.17
C GLY A 253 -26.98 8.37 8.33
N GLU A 254 -26.55 7.45 7.47
CA GLU A 254 -26.89 6.03 7.57
C GLU A 254 -26.48 5.44 8.93
N ILE A 255 -25.27 5.73 9.41
CA ILE A 255 -24.80 5.28 10.74
C ILE A 255 -25.70 5.81 11.87
N LYS A 256 -26.14 7.07 11.81
CA LYS A 256 -27.01 7.68 12.83
C LYS A 256 -28.39 7.01 12.90
N GLU A 257 -28.90 6.53 11.78
CA GLU A 257 -30.22 5.91 11.66
C GLU A 257 -30.23 4.42 11.95
N ARG A 258 -29.07 3.78 12.19
CA ARG A 258 -29.00 2.35 12.50
C ARG A 258 -29.73 2.00 13.80
N PRO A 259 -30.53 0.92 13.79
CA PRO A 259 -31.21 0.47 15.01
C PRO A 259 -30.22 0.25 16.15
N GLY A 260 -30.49 0.88 17.29
CA GLY A 260 -29.66 0.76 18.51
C GLY A 260 -28.46 1.71 18.58
N PHE A 261 -28.04 2.34 17.49
CA PHE A 261 -26.88 3.24 17.49
C PHE A 261 -27.16 4.58 18.18
N ASN A 262 -28.42 4.96 18.34
CA ASN A 262 -28.82 6.16 19.08
C ASN A 262 -28.38 6.20 20.56
N HIS A 263 -27.86 5.08 21.09
CA HIS A 263 -27.32 5.00 22.46
C HIS A 263 -25.77 5.08 22.50
N ILE A 264 -25.11 5.08 21.34
CA ILE A 264 -23.65 5.15 21.24
C ILE A 264 -23.18 6.58 21.49
N ASN A 265 -22.12 6.77 22.29
CA ASN A 265 -21.52 8.06 22.59
C ASN A 265 -21.25 8.91 21.33
N ALA A 266 -20.67 8.29 20.30
CA ALA A 266 -20.36 8.96 19.03
C ALA A 266 -21.61 9.53 18.37
N VAL A 267 -22.74 8.80 18.40
CA VAL A 267 -24.01 9.25 17.81
C VAL A 267 -24.64 10.36 18.65
N ILE A 268 -24.71 10.17 19.97
CA ILE A 268 -25.25 11.16 20.91
C ILE A 268 -24.52 12.50 20.79
N ASN A 269 -23.18 12.46 20.66
CA ASN A 269 -22.33 13.65 20.60
C ASN A 269 -22.09 14.15 19.15
N ASN A 270 -22.75 13.54 18.15
CA ASN A 270 -22.57 13.86 16.72
C ASN A 270 -21.11 13.78 16.23
N ARG A 271 -20.37 12.77 16.71
CA ARG A 271 -18.95 12.52 16.40
C ARG A 271 -18.80 11.38 15.41
N ILE A 272 -19.37 11.53 14.22
CA ILE A 272 -19.33 10.58 13.12
C ILE A 272 -18.75 11.31 11.92
N TYR A 273 -17.67 10.78 11.35
CA TYR A 273 -16.93 11.47 10.29
C TYR A 273 -16.59 10.50 9.17
N GLN A 274 -16.70 10.99 7.94
CA GLN A 274 -16.21 10.28 6.77
C GLN A 274 -14.72 10.61 6.54
N ILE A 275 -13.94 9.58 6.31
CA ILE A 275 -12.51 9.65 5.95
C ILE A 275 -12.39 9.32 4.46
N ASP A 276 -11.50 9.99 3.76
CA ASP A 276 -11.25 9.72 2.35
C ASP A 276 -10.92 8.23 2.13
N ASN A 277 -11.70 7.59 1.26
CA ASN A 277 -11.61 6.15 1.04
C ASN A 277 -10.24 5.75 0.47
N ASP A 278 -9.78 6.45 -0.57
CA ASP A 278 -8.53 6.10 -1.23
C ASP A 278 -7.33 6.21 -0.29
N SER A 279 -7.22 7.29 0.47
CA SER A 279 -6.10 7.51 1.39
C SER A 279 -6.13 6.57 2.60
N SER A 280 -7.30 6.09 3.02
CA SER A 280 -7.43 5.19 4.16
C SER A 280 -7.42 3.70 3.78
N SER A 281 -7.68 3.36 2.51
CA SER A 281 -7.72 1.97 2.03
C SER A 281 -6.42 1.53 1.34
N ARG A 282 -5.55 2.48 1.00
CA ARG A 282 -4.32 2.23 0.23
C ARG A 282 -3.09 2.48 1.09
N PRO A 283 -2.40 1.44 1.57
CA PRO A 283 -1.15 1.59 2.34
C PRO A 283 -0.01 2.11 1.43
N SER A 284 0.02 3.43 1.24
CA SER A 284 0.95 4.20 0.42
C SER A 284 1.32 5.51 1.12
N SER A 285 1.92 6.46 0.40
CA SER A 285 2.20 7.81 0.90
C SER A 285 0.93 8.58 1.30
N ARG A 286 -0.21 8.25 0.68
CA ARG A 286 -1.49 8.94 0.89
C ARG A 286 -2.12 8.69 2.25
N ILE A 287 -1.66 7.70 3.03
CA ILE A 287 -2.12 7.48 4.42
C ILE A 287 -1.96 8.74 5.29
N ILE A 288 -1.06 9.65 4.93
CA ILE A 288 -0.86 10.90 5.66
C ILE A 288 -2.11 11.77 5.62
N LEU A 289 -2.83 11.80 4.49
CA LEU A 289 -4.12 12.49 4.39
C LEU A 289 -5.16 11.85 5.33
N ALA A 290 -5.28 10.53 5.30
CA ALA A 290 -6.18 9.82 6.20
C ALA A 290 -5.81 10.07 7.68
N LEU A 291 -4.53 10.02 8.03
CA LEU A 291 -4.07 10.30 9.40
C LEU A 291 -4.42 11.72 9.87
N GLN A 292 -4.29 12.73 8.98
CA GLN A 292 -4.70 14.10 9.27
C GLN A 292 -6.20 14.21 9.50
N GLN A 293 -7.02 13.60 8.64
CA GLN A 293 -8.48 13.60 8.77
C GLN A 293 -8.92 12.88 10.05
N MET A 294 -8.31 11.74 10.37
CA MET A 294 -8.57 11.01 11.61
C MET A 294 -8.22 11.87 12.84
N ALA A 295 -7.07 12.55 12.82
CA ALA A 295 -6.64 13.45 13.89
C ALA A 295 -7.64 14.61 14.09
N GLN A 296 -8.09 15.24 13.01
CA GLN A 296 -9.09 16.32 13.03
C GLN A 296 -10.46 15.84 13.54
N ALA A 297 -10.88 14.64 13.13
CA ALA A 297 -12.14 14.06 13.56
C ALA A 297 -12.13 13.67 15.05
N VAL A 298 -11.00 13.15 15.53
CA VAL A 298 -10.85 12.72 16.94
C VAL A 298 -10.61 13.89 17.89
N TYR A 299 -9.96 14.97 17.42
CA TYR A 299 -9.60 16.14 18.23
C TYR A 299 -9.92 17.45 17.51
N PRO A 300 -11.20 17.73 17.18
CA PRO A 300 -11.56 18.93 16.42
C PRO A 300 -11.06 20.20 17.10
N GLU A 301 -11.10 20.27 18.43
CA GLU A 301 -10.67 21.42 19.24
C GLU A 301 -9.16 21.73 19.12
N ILE A 302 -8.35 20.81 18.58
CA ILE A 302 -6.94 21.04 18.32
C ILE A 302 -6.71 21.75 16.99
N TYR A 303 -7.63 21.61 16.06
CA TYR A 303 -7.50 22.06 14.68
C TYR A 303 -8.44 23.24 14.32
N GLU A 304 -9.32 23.64 15.24
CA GLU A 304 -10.08 24.90 15.18
C GLU A 304 -9.16 26.11 15.56
#